data_ba3371f8391cc637723595c82538c9aa
#
_entry.id   ba3371f8391cc637723595c82538c9aa
#
_cell.length_a   1.000
_cell.length_b   1.000
_cell.length_c   1.000
_cell.angle_alpha   90.00
_cell.angle_beta   90.00
_cell.angle_gamma   90.00
#
_symmetry.space_group_name_H-M   'P 1'
#
loop_
_entity.id
_entity.type
_entity.pdbx_description
1 polymer ?
#
loop_
_entity_poly.entity_id
_entity_poly.type
_entity_poly.pdbx_seq_one_letter_code
_entity_poly.pdbx_strand_id
1 'polypeptide(L)'
;MRASALALVLTAALLAGCGSSGSSGTTAKPNGEASKPASRVLADAEAAATNARSAHISGDITSGGTPITVDLTTARGKGGKGSMSTNGLKFDLVRIGDTVYVRGSDAFYKHFAGAAVAQLLHNRWLKGSATHGRLKSLAELTNLRSLFAHISADPGKIVNDGKTTYKGQQVVTLRSVGDDSKLYVAATGKPYPVAIVGNKNGQSGTVTFGDWNKPVSLSAPSDALDISQFGG
;
A
#
# COMPACT_ATOMS: atom_id res chain seq x y z
N MET A 1 66.78 50.83 -23.15
CA MET A 1 66.82 50.81 -24.62
C MET A 1 65.79 49.77 -25.14
N ARG A 2 64.88 50.26 -26.02
CA ARG A 2 64.02 49.49 -26.95
C ARG A 2 63.02 48.46 -26.30
N ALA A 3 61.82 48.79 -26.06
CA ALA A 3 60.62 48.94 -26.91
C ALA A 3 60.43 47.83 -27.95
N SER A 4 59.40 47.02 -27.78
CA SER A 4 58.57 46.51 -28.89
C SER A 4 57.24 45.99 -28.33
N ALA A 5 56.20 46.66 -28.74
CA ALA A 5 54.82 46.30 -28.61
C ALA A 5 54.47 45.19 -29.58
N LEU A 6 53.61 44.28 -29.22
CA LEU A 6 52.84 43.50 -30.21
C LEU A 6 51.41 43.31 -29.75
N ALA A 7 50.55 43.54 -30.70
CA ALA A 7 49.14 43.79 -30.62
C ALA A 7 48.28 42.58 -30.21
N LEU A 8 47.24 42.92 -29.51
CA LEU A 8 46.13 42.11 -29.10
C LEU A 8 45.16 41.92 -30.29
N VAL A 9 44.80 40.72 -30.63
CA VAL A 9 43.63 40.42 -31.46
C VAL A 9 42.57 39.68 -30.60
N LEU A 10 41.54 40.43 -30.30
CA LEU A 10 40.35 39.91 -29.61
C LEU A 10 39.41 39.27 -30.65
N THR A 11 39.22 37.96 -30.61
CA THR A 11 38.14 37.29 -31.30
C THR A 11 37.09 36.85 -30.29
N ALA A 12 35.97 37.58 -30.22
CA ALA A 12 34.80 37.24 -29.46
C ALA A 12 34.02 36.17 -30.23
N ALA A 13 33.98 34.94 -29.74
CA ALA A 13 33.08 33.90 -30.21
C ALA A 13 31.84 33.88 -29.32
N LEU A 14 30.72 34.40 -29.83
CA LEU A 14 29.40 34.27 -29.26
C LEU A 14 28.89 32.85 -29.50
N LEU A 15 28.98 31.98 -28.51
CA LEU A 15 28.28 30.72 -28.48
C LEU A 15 26.91 30.94 -27.81
N ALA A 16 25.91 31.17 -28.65
CA ALA A 16 24.51 31.07 -28.24
C ALA A 16 24.19 29.59 -27.89
N GLY A 17 24.39 29.20 -26.65
CA GLY A 17 23.94 27.93 -26.11
C GLY A 17 22.46 28.00 -25.83
N CYS A 18 21.60 27.43 -26.71
CA CYS A 18 20.24 27.10 -26.37
C CYS A 18 20.23 26.10 -25.20
N GLY A 19 20.03 26.62 -24.02
CA GLY A 19 19.77 25.78 -22.83
C GLY A 19 18.38 25.11 -22.96
N SER A 20 18.35 23.94 -23.56
CA SER A 20 17.21 23.03 -23.39
C SER A 20 17.18 22.63 -21.93
N SER A 21 16.24 23.17 -21.15
CA SER A 21 15.88 22.67 -19.83
C SER A 21 15.25 21.28 -19.98
N GLY A 22 16.06 20.30 -20.31
CA GLY A 22 15.71 18.91 -20.24
C GLY A 22 15.51 18.56 -18.77
N SER A 23 14.26 18.46 -18.31
CA SER A 23 13.94 17.73 -17.09
C SER A 23 14.59 16.36 -17.20
N SER A 24 15.74 16.19 -16.55
CA SER A 24 16.38 14.89 -16.34
C SER A 24 15.51 14.08 -15.39
N GLY A 25 14.37 13.59 -15.90
CA GLY A 25 13.65 12.52 -15.26
C GLY A 25 14.62 11.35 -15.16
N THR A 26 15.15 11.12 -13.96
CA THR A 26 15.97 9.96 -13.66
C THR A 26 15.10 8.73 -13.94
N THR A 27 15.17 8.19 -15.15
CA THR A 27 14.48 6.94 -15.49
C THR A 27 15.08 5.87 -14.62
N ALA A 28 14.30 5.44 -13.63
CA ALA A 28 14.73 4.40 -12.71
C ALA A 28 15.13 3.14 -13.49
N LYS A 29 16.31 2.60 -13.15
CA LYS A 29 16.91 1.47 -13.87
C LYS A 29 16.00 0.24 -13.82
N PRO A 30 15.79 -0.48 -14.93
CA PRO A 30 15.04 -1.74 -14.94
C PRO A 30 15.63 -2.75 -13.94
N ASN A 31 14.75 -3.47 -13.24
CA ASN A 31 15.14 -4.43 -12.21
C ASN A 31 15.25 -5.89 -12.68
N GLY A 32 14.96 -6.15 -13.97
CA GLY A 32 15.09 -7.47 -14.57
C GLY A 32 13.91 -8.42 -14.36
N GLU A 33 12.87 -8.02 -13.62
CA GLU A 33 11.74 -8.89 -13.31
C GLU A 33 11.01 -9.42 -14.56
N ALA A 34 10.98 -8.63 -15.65
CA ALA A 34 10.27 -9.02 -16.87
C ALA A 34 10.81 -10.30 -17.55
N SER A 35 12.07 -10.66 -17.28
CA SER A 35 12.71 -11.86 -17.86
C SER A 35 12.71 -13.07 -16.94
N LYS A 36 12.14 -12.95 -15.72
CA LYS A 36 12.08 -14.04 -14.75
C LYS A 36 10.84 -14.91 -14.92
N PRO A 37 10.87 -16.18 -14.51
CA PRO A 37 9.65 -16.99 -14.37
C PRO A 37 8.65 -16.31 -13.43
N ALA A 38 7.34 -16.49 -13.68
CA ALA A 38 6.27 -15.85 -12.91
C ALA A 38 6.36 -16.14 -11.41
N SER A 39 6.66 -17.38 -11.02
CA SER A 39 6.84 -17.77 -9.61
C SER A 39 7.99 -17.01 -8.93
N ARG A 40 9.06 -16.71 -9.67
CA ARG A 40 10.18 -15.94 -9.13
C ARG A 40 9.83 -14.47 -8.96
N VAL A 41 9.12 -13.87 -9.93
CA VAL A 41 8.63 -12.48 -9.80
C VAL A 41 7.69 -12.34 -8.61
N LEU A 42 6.78 -13.31 -8.41
CA LEU A 42 5.89 -13.33 -7.25
C LEU A 42 6.68 -13.37 -5.95
N ALA A 43 7.63 -14.31 -5.82
CA ALA A 43 8.45 -14.44 -4.63
C ALA A 43 9.29 -13.18 -4.34
N ASP A 44 9.85 -12.56 -5.38
CA ASP A 44 10.63 -11.33 -5.23
C ASP A 44 9.74 -10.15 -4.80
N ALA A 45 8.50 -10.07 -5.33
CA ALA A 45 7.51 -9.07 -4.94
C ALA A 45 7.06 -9.23 -3.49
N GLU A 46 6.79 -10.46 -3.06
CA GLU A 46 6.48 -10.78 -1.65
C GLU A 46 7.61 -10.43 -0.72
N ALA A 47 8.83 -10.82 -1.07
CA ALA A 47 10.02 -10.50 -0.27
C ALA A 47 10.21 -8.99 -0.16
N ALA A 48 10.01 -8.25 -1.25
CA ALA A 48 10.08 -6.80 -1.25
C ALA A 48 9.03 -6.18 -0.32
N ALA A 49 7.78 -6.62 -0.43
CA ALA A 49 6.66 -6.13 0.38
C ALA A 49 6.83 -6.45 1.87
N THR A 50 7.13 -7.70 2.23
CA THR A 50 7.26 -8.13 3.63
C THR A 50 8.47 -7.53 4.33
N ASN A 51 9.50 -7.12 3.57
CA ASN A 51 10.67 -6.42 4.08
C ASN A 51 10.53 -4.90 4.07
N ALA A 52 9.45 -4.35 3.50
CA ALA A 52 9.20 -2.92 3.54
C ALA A 52 8.98 -2.41 4.97
N ARG A 53 9.38 -1.17 5.22
CA ARG A 53 9.16 -0.50 6.52
C ARG A 53 7.72 -0.03 6.68
N SER A 54 7.09 0.31 5.57
CA SER A 54 5.71 0.80 5.51
C SER A 54 5.14 0.63 4.11
N ALA A 55 3.81 0.62 4.03
CA ALA A 55 3.06 0.67 2.78
C ALA A 55 1.72 1.35 3.01
N HIS A 56 1.19 1.97 1.96
CA HIS A 56 -0.21 2.37 1.84
C HIS A 56 -0.94 1.38 0.93
N ILE A 57 -2.11 0.93 1.38
CA ILE A 57 -2.95 -0.06 0.72
C ILE A 57 -4.33 0.55 0.57
N SER A 58 -4.83 0.66 -0.65
CA SER A 58 -6.16 1.21 -0.90
C SER A 58 -6.87 0.47 -2.02
N GLY A 59 -8.18 0.37 -1.94
CA GLY A 59 -8.94 -0.27 -3.01
C GLY A 59 -10.39 -0.51 -2.68
N ASP A 60 -11.10 -0.87 -3.74
CA ASP A 60 -12.49 -1.29 -3.69
C ASP A 60 -12.57 -2.69 -4.30
N ILE A 61 -13.09 -3.61 -3.51
CA ILE A 61 -13.29 -5.00 -3.90
C ILE A 61 -14.70 -5.43 -3.56
N THR A 62 -15.21 -6.40 -4.30
CA THR A 62 -16.45 -7.11 -3.98
C THR A 62 -16.08 -8.55 -3.65
N SER A 63 -16.55 -9.07 -2.52
CA SER A 63 -16.31 -10.44 -2.08
C SER A 63 -17.67 -11.08 -1.74
N GLY A 64 -18.06 -12.13 -2.48
CA GLY A 64 -19.35 -12.79 -2.32
C GLY A 64 -20.54 -11.81 -2.45
N GLY A 65 -20.46 -10.83 -3.38
CA GLY A 65 -21.46 -9.78 -3.56
C GLY A 65 -21.38 -8.64 -2.55
N THR A 66 -20.51 -8.73 -1.53
CA THR A 66 -20.34 -7.68 -0.51
C THR A 66 -19.26 -6.69 -0.92
N PRO A 67 -19.58 -5.38 -1.04
CA PRO A 67 -18.58 -4.36 -1.32
C PRO A 67 -17.71 -4.11 -0.09
N ILE A 68 -16.39 -4.02 -0.31
CA ILE A 68 -15.38 -3.73 0.70
C ILE A 68 -14.49 -2.62 0.16
N THR A 69 -14.41 -1.52 0.89
CA THR A 69 -13.43 -0.45 0.65
C THR A 69 -12.34 -0.52 1.71
N VAL A 70 -11.09 -0.40 1.32
CA VAL A 70 -9.93 -0.40 2.21
C VAL A 70 -9.05 0.81 1.93
N ASP A 71 -8.57 1.46 2.98
CA ASP A 71 -7.58 2.53 2.95
C ASP A 71 -6.74 2.43 4.23
N LEU A 72 -5.58 1.76 4.14
CA LEU A 72 -4.74 1.42 5.29
C LEU A 72 -3.29 1.83 5.04
N THR A 73 -2.66 2.43 6.02
CA THR A 73 -1.22 2.65 6.07
C THR A 73 -0.62 1.78 7.17
N THR A 74 0.34 0.94 6.81
CA THR A 74 1.02 0.04 7.74
C THR A 74 2.44 0.50 8.01
N ALA A 75 2.93 0.25 9.23
CA ALA A 75 4.32 0.49 9.65
C ALA A 75 4.84 -0.75 10.38
N ARG A 76 5.83 -1.43 9.77
CA ARG A 76 6.37 -2.69 10.27
C ARG A 76 6.89 -2.56 11.69
N GLY A 77 6.45 -3.45 12.59
CA GLY A 77 6.83 -3.46 14.00
C GLY A 77 6.21 -2.35 14.86
N LYS A 78 5.43 -1.43 14.24
CA LYS A 78 4.80 -0.32 14.96
C LYS A 78 3.28 -0.41 14.97
N GLY A 79 2.68 -0.94 13.90
CA GLY A 79 1.23 -1.02 13.71
C GLY A 79 0.78 -0.40 12.39
N GLY A 80 -0.32 0.34 12.42
CA GLY A 80 -0.88 0.99 11.22
C GLY A 80 -2.10 1.82 11.56
N LYS A 81 -2.66 2.46 10.55
CA LYS A 81 -3.89 3.27 10.66
C LYS A 81 -4.64 3.28 9.34
N GLY A 82 -5.90 3.56 9.40
CA GLY A 82 -6.72 3.76 8.21
C GLY A 82 -8.20 3.52 8.47
N SER A 83 -8.93 3.27 7.40
CA SER A 83 -10.35 3.01 7.46
C SER A 83 -10.75 1.82 6.59
N MET A 84 -11.83 1.18 6.95
CA MET A 84 -12.48 0.15 6.15
C MET A 84 -13.98 0.34 6.15
N SER A 85 -14.60 -0.12 5.07
CA SER A 85 -16.04 -0.23 4.96
C SER A 85 -16.40 -1.58 4.36
N THR A 86 -17.35 -2.27 4.94
CA THR A 86 -17.90 -3.51 4.39
C THR A 86 -19.40 -3.55 4.66
N ASN A 87 -20.21 -3.79 3.61
CA ASN A 87 -21.66 -3.85 3.71
C ASN A 87 -22.29 -2.64 4.48
N GLY A 88 -21.78 -1.44 4.24
CA GLY A 88 -22.22 -0.21 4.94
C GLY A 88 -21.69 -0.04 6.37
N LEU A 89 -20.99 -1.01 6.92
CA LEU A 89 -20.34 -0.94 8.22
C LEU A 89 -18.97 -0.26 8.05
N LYS A 90 -18.84 0.99 8.50
CA LYS A 90 -17.62 1.77 8.40
C LYS A 90 -16.91 1.81 9.75
N PHE A 91 -15.59 1.73 9.71
CA PHE A 91 -14.75 1.93 10.90
C PHE A 91 -13.37 2.50 10.56
N ASP A 92 -12.84 3.28 11.48
CA ASP A 92 -11.46 3.73 11.52
C ASP A 92 -10.66 2.83 12.46
N LEU A 93 -9.41 2.61 12.12
CA LEU A 93 -8.50 1.73 12.85
C LEU A 93 -7.17 2.43 13.09
N VAL A 94 -6.66 2.34 14.32
CA VAL A 94 -5.27 2.69 14.65
C VAL A 94 -4.71 1.56 15.49
N ARG A 95 -3.53 1.04 15.13
CA ARG A 95 -2.77 0.12 15.96
C ARG A 95 -1.43 0.72 16.31
N ILE A 96 -1.05 0.65 17.58
CA ILE A 96 0.27 1.06 18.08
C ILE A 96 0.77 -0.05 18.98
N GLY A 97 1.79 -0.77 18.55
CA GLY A 97 2.29 -1.94 19.27
C GLY A 97 1.19 -2.98 19.49
N ASP A 98 0.91 -3.28 20.76
CA ASP A 98 -0.08 -4.27 21.18
C ASP A 98 -1.46 -3.68 21.49
N THR A 99 -1.68 -2.40 21.20
CA THR A 99 -2.96 -1.74 21.41
C THR A 99 -3.63 -1.41 20.09
N VAL A 100 -4.88 -1.80 19.96
CA VAL A 100 -5.77 -1.47 18.83
C VAL A 100 -6.80 -0.46 19.32
N TYR A 101 -7.00 0.56 18.50
CA TYR A 101 -8.06 1.55 18.64
C TYR A 101 -9.00 1.40 17.44
N VAL A 102 -10.30 1.38 17.70
CA VAL A 102 -11.33 1.34 16.64
C VAL A 102 -12.40 2.37 16.93
N ARG A 103 -12.83 3.07 15.88
CA ARG A 103 -14.00 3.94 15.92
C ARG A 103 -14.91 3.54 14.76
N GLY A 104 -16.06 2.99 15.10
CA GLY A 104 -17.03 2.53 14.13
C GLY A 104 -18.17 3.53 13.93
N SER A 105 -18.89 3.39 12.80
CA SER A 105 -20.21 3.98 12.64
C SER A 105 -21.21 3.38 13.61
N ASP A 106 -22.35 4.03 13.82
CA ASP A 106 -23.43 3.48 14.65
C ASP A 106 -23.90 2.12 14.15
N ALA A 107 -23.97 1.93 12.82
CA ALA A 107 -24.28 0.65 12.21
C ALA A 107 -23.24 -0.42 12.56
N PHE A 108 -21.95 -0.08 12.57
CA PHE A 108 -20.88 -0.98 12.99
C PHE A 108 -21.04 -1.39 14.46
N TYR A 109 -21.22 -0.43 15.37
CA TYR A 109 -21.39 -0.74 16.79
C TYR A 109 -22.69 -1.51 17.06
N LYS A 110 -23.79 -1.17 16.39
CA LYS A 110 -25.04 -1.90 16.49
C LYS A 110 -24.91 -3.36 16.06
N HIS A 111 -24.14 -3.61 14.99
CA HIS A 111 -23.90 -4.96 14.50
C HIS A 111 -23.03 -5.79 15.45
N PHE A 112 -21.97 -5.20 16.01
CA PHE A 112 -20.98 -5.93 16.83
C PHE A 112 -21.27 -5.94 18.33
N ALA A 113 -21.99 -4.93 18.85
CA ALA A 113 -22.19 -4.74 20.29
C ALA A 113 -23.66 -4.54 20.71
N GLY A 114 -24.58 -4.46 19.74
CA GLY A 114 -25.99 -4.23 20.00
C GLY A 114 -26.39 -2.76 20.12
N ALA A 115 -27.70 -2.48 20.04
CA ALA A 115 -28.22 -1.12 19.93
C ALA A 115 -27.95 -0.25 21.18
N ALA A 116 -28.06 -0.81 22.37
CA ALA A 116 -27.81 -0.09 23.62
C ALA A 116 -26.35 0.37 23.75
N VAL A 117 -25.40 -0.52 23.40
CA VAL A 117 -23.97 -0.21 23.44
C VAL A 117 -23.61 0.77 22.33
N ALA A 118 -24.23 0.66 21.14
CA ALA A 118 -23.99 1.59 20.04
C ALA A 118 -24.31 3.05 20.41
N GLN A 119 -25.36 3.30 21.19
CA GLN A 119 -25.70 4.64 21.66
C GLN A 119 -24.61 5.23 22.58
N LEU A 120 -24.03 4.39 23.45
CA LEU A 120 -22.94 4.81 24.35
C LEU A 120 -21.62 5.06 23.60
N LEU A 121 -21.41 4.34 22.49
CA LEU A 121 -20.18 4.37 21.71
C LEU A 121 -20.25 5.34 20.52
N HIS A 122 -21.34 6.07 20.35
CA HIS A 122 -21.50 7.00 19.25
C HIS A 122 -20.28 7.91 19.11
N ASN A 123 -19.61 7.80 17.93
CA ASN A 123 -18.40 8.56 17.60
C ASN A 123 -17.23 8.45 18.61
N ARG A 124 -17.19 7.42 19.48
CA ARG A 124 -16.13 7.20 20.48
C ARG A 124 -15.11 6.18 19.97
N TRP A 125 -13.88 6.35 20.39
CA TRP A 125 -12.85 5.34 20.20
C TRP A 125 -12.94 4.26 21.27
N LEU A 126 -12.84 3.01 20.85
CA LEU A 126 -12.58 1.86 21.72
C LEU A 126 -11.12 1.47 21.61
N LYS A 127 -10.52 1.02 22.69
CA LYS A 127 -9.20 0.40 22.69
C LYS A 127 -9.25 -1.01 23.27
N GLY A 128 -8.35 -1.87 22.82
CA GLY A 128 -8.19 -3.22 23.34
C GLY A 128 -6.89 -3.84 22.85
N SER A 129 -6.69 -5.12 23.16
CA SER A 129 -5.47 -5.83 22.80
C SER A 129 -5.43 -6.18 21.32
N ALA A 130 -4.23 -6.07 20.73
CA ALA A 130 -3.92 -6.54 19.38
C ALA A 130 -3.62 -8.06 19.34
N THR A 131 -3.39 -8.70 20.47
CA THR A 131 -2.95 -10.11 20.55
C THR A 131 -4.02 -11.07 21.06
N HIS A 132 -5.04 -10.55 21.73
CA HIS A 132 -6.17 -11.34 22.26
C HIS A 132 -7.46 -10.53 22.25
N GLY A 133 -8.59 -11.21 22.56
CA GLY A 133 -9.90 -10.58 22.61
C GLY A 133 -10.47 -10.21 21.23
N ARG A 134 -11.55 -9.41 21.25
CA ARG A 134 -12.37 -9.12 20.07
C ARG A 134 -11.69 -8.26 19.00
N LEU A 135 -10.67 -7.47 19.36
CA LEU A 135 -9.98 -6.57 18.42
C LEU A 135 -8.76 -7.20 17.76
N LYS A 136 -8.38 -8.44 18.12
CA LYS A 136 -7.23 -9.15 17.54
C LYS A 136 -7.31 -9.24 16.00
N SER A 137 -8.46 -9.64 15.46
CA SER A 137 -8.64 -9.77 14.02
C SER A 137 -8.48 -8.44 13.27
N LEU A 138 -8.88 -7.32 13.88
CA LEU A 138 -8.67 -5.99 13.32
C LEU A 138 -7.19 -5.59 13.33
N ALA A 139 -6.44 -6.04 14.36
CA ALA A 139 -5.00 -5.80 14.42
C ALA A 139 -4.24 -6.43 13.23
N GLU A 140 -4.68 -7.59 12.76
CA GLU A 140 -4.05 -8.32 11.65
C GLU A 140 -4.14 -7.55 10.34
N LEU A 141 -5.16 -6.70 10.15
CA LEU A 141 -5.30 -5.82 8.98
C LEU A 141 -4.14 -4.81 8.86
N THR A 142 -3.43 -4.53 9.94
CA THR A 142 -2.27 -3.65 9.94
C THR A 142 -0.94 -4.40 9.79
N ASN A 143 -0.97 -5.72 9.60
CA ASN A 143 0.20 -6.55 9.43
C ASN A 143 0.45 -6.85 7.95
N LEU A 144 1.40 -6.14 7.36
CA LEU A 144 1.72 -6.25 5.94
C LEU A 144 2.11 -7.69 5.53
N ARG A 145 2.83 -8.42 6.39
CA ARG A 145 3.20 -9.81 6.13
C ARG A 145 1.98 -10.73 6.06
N SER A 146 1.04 -10.59 7.01
CA SER A 146 -0.20 -11.38 7.02
C SER A 146 -1.05 -11.09 5.79
N LEU A 147 -1.17 -9.81 5.40
CA LEU A 147 -1.92 -9.42 4.21
C LEU A 147 -1.35 -10.06 2.94
N PHE A 148 -0.03 -10.02 2.74
CA PHE A 148 0.60 -10.63 1.57
C PHE A 148 0.57 -12.16 1.62
N ALA A 149 0.72 -12.79 2.78
CA ALA A 149 0.63 -14.24 2.92
C ALA A 149 -0.75 -14.78 2.47
N HIS A 150 -1.83 -14.05 2.71
CA HIS A 150 -3.16 -14.43 2.23
C HIS A 150 -3.31 -14.26 0.70
N ILE A 151 -2.66 -13.25 0.12
CA ILE A 151 -2.71 -12.98 -1.33
C ILE A 151 -1.98 -14.06 -2.12
N SER A 152 -0.88 -14.57 -1.58
CA SER A 152 0.00 -15.52 -2.27
C SER A 152 -0.19 -16.97 -1.85
N ALA A 153 -1.10 -17.26 -0.90
CA ALA A 153 -1.28 -18.60 -0.37
C ALA A 153 -1.68 -19.65 -1.43
N ASP A 154 -2.42 -19.24 -2.46
CA ASP A 154 -2.78 -20.11 -3.59
C ASP A 154 -2.84 -19.29 -4.90
N PRO A 155 -1.68 -19.00 -5.51
CA PRO A 155 -1.64 -18.22 -6.75
C PRO A 155 -2.17 -19.00 -7.97
N GLY A 156 -2.41 -20.31 -7.83
CA GLY A 156 -2.73 -21.17 -8.94
C GLY A 156 -1.64 -21.16 -10.02
N LYS A 157 -2.01 -21.43 -11.27
CA LYS A 157 -1.10 -21.32 -12.42
C LYS A 157 -1.01 -19.87 -12.86
N ILE A 158 0.18 -19.26 -12.71
CA ILE A 158 0.47 -17.89 -13.10
C ILE A 158 1.45 -17.82 -14.26
N VAL A 159 1.31 -16.80 -15.12
CA VAL A 159 2.21 -16.50 -16.23
C VAL A 159 2.75 -15.08 -16.09
N ASN A 160 3.97 -14.87 -16.58
CA ASN A 160 4.57 -13.55 -16.69
C ASN A 160 4.31 -13.02 -18.10
N ASP A 161 3.39 -12.07 -18.24
CA ASP A 161 3.02 -11.43 -19.48
C ASP A 161 4.01 -10.31 -19.89
N GLY A 162 5.08 -10.12 -19.11
CA GLY A 162 6.14 -9.17 -19.42
C GLY A 162 5.85 -7.74 -18.94
N LYS A 163 6.57 -6.80 -19.56
CA LYS A 163 6.45 -5.36 -19.20
C LYS A 163 5.20 -4.74 -19.76
N THR A 164 4.56 -3.91 -18.95
CA THR A 164 3.47 -3.02 -19.36
C THR A 164 3.52 -1.71 -18.56
N THR A 165 2.57 -0.82 -18.82
CA THR A 165 2.38 0.40 -18.04
C THR A 165 1.04 0.33 -17.29
N TYR A 166 1.05 0.54 -15.99
CA TYR A 166 -0.14 0.62 -15.16
C TYR A 166 -0.18 1.98 -14.48
N LYS A 167 -1.21 2.79 -14.76
CA LYS A 167 -1.36 4.15 -14.22
C LYS A 167 -0.08 5.01 -14.32
N GLY A 168 0.61 4.93 -15.48
CA GLY A 168 1.83 5.68 -15.75
C GLY A 168 3.12 5.07 -15.19
N GLN A 169 3.06 3.99 -14.43
CA GLN A 169 4.21 3.29 -13.89
C GLN A 169 4.58 2.08 -14.74
N GLN A 170 5.89 1.88 -14.99
CA GLN A 170 6.40 0.67 -15.62
C GLN A 170 6.30 -0.52 -14.66
N VAL A 171 5.59 -1.56 -15.09
CA VAL A 171 5.34 -2.75 -14.28
C VAL A 171 5.58 -4.02 -15.08
N VAL A 172 5.73 -5.13 -14.39
CA VAL A 172 5.62 -6.49 -14.92
C VAL A 172 4.27 -7.04 -14.52
N THR A 173 3.55 -7.65 -15.44
CA THR A 173 2.24 -8.23 -15.20
C THR A 173 2.36 -9.73 -14.96
N LEU A 174 1.93 -10.18 -13.81
CA LEU A 174 1.63 -11.59 -13.54
C LEU A 174 0.13 -11.80 -13.69
N ARG A 175 -0.26 -12.77 -14.51
CA ARG A 175 -1.67 -13.11 -14.74
C ARG A 175 -1.97 -14.55 -14.30
N SER A 176 -3.09 -14.70 -13.60
CA SER A 176 -3.66 -16.03 -13.31
C SER A 176 -4.28 -16.64 -14.57
N VAL A 177 -4.02 -17.92 -14.80
CA VAL A 177 -4.51 -18.61 -16.01
C VAL A 177 -5.98 -19.03 -15.89
N GLY A 178 -6.54 -19.03 -14.70
CA GLY A 178 -7.91 -19.52 -14.48
C GLY A 178 -8.99 -18.45 -14.42
N ASP A 179 -8.63 -17.20 -14.13
CA ASP A 179 -9.58 -16.15 -13.78
C ASP A 179 -9.19 -14.73 -14.25
N ASP A 180 -8.12 -14.63 -15.02
CA ASP A 180 -7.56 -13.36 -15.52
C ASP A 180 -7.20 -12.31 -14.45
N SER A 181 -7.15 -12.70 -13.18
CA SER A 181 -6.62 -11.84 -12.13
C SER A 181 -5.16 -11.46 -12.41
N LYS A 182 -4.80 -10.23 -12.08
CA LYS A 182 -3.47 -9.68 -12.39
C LYS A 182 -2.82 -9.11 -11.14
N LEU A 183 -1.54 -9.40 -10.98
CA LEU A 183 -0.65 -8.69 -10.08
C LEU A 183 0.32 -7.85 -10.92
N TYR A 184 0.34 -6.55 -10.67
CA TYR A 184 1.31 -5.62 -11.24
C TYR A 184 2.45 -5.43 -10.26
N VAL A 185 3.68 -5.70 -10.71
CA VAL A 185 4.92 -5.58 -9.95
C VAL A 185 5.78 -4.50 -10.57
N ALA A 186 6.37 -3.62 -9.78
CA ALA A 186 7.26 -2.57 -10.27
C ALA A 186 8.39 -3.15 -11.13
N ALA A 187 8.57 -2.65 -12.36
CA ALA A 187 9.61 -3.07 -13.28
C ALA A 187 10.94 -2.32 -13.11
N THR A 188 10.98 -1.35 -12.17
CA THR A 188 12.14 -0.52 -11.86
C THR A 188 12.35 -0.45 -10.35
N GLY A 189 13.60 -0.32 -9.91
CA GLY A 189 13.94 -0.30 -8.50
C GLY A 189 13.64 -1.62 -7.80
N LYS A 190 13.12 -1.58 -6.57
CA LYS A 190 12.67 -2.80 -5.90
C LYS A 190 11.36 -3.30 -6.50
N PRO A 191 11.16 -4.63 -6.63
CA PRO A 191 9.98 -5.21 -7.26
C PRO A 191 8.76 -5.17 -6.32
N TYR A 192 8.37 -3.99 -5.88
CA TYR A 192 7.19 -3.85 -5.04
C TYR A 192 5.91 -4.17 -5.81
N PRO A 193 4.92 -4.84 -5.18
CA PRO A 193 3.56 -4.86 -5.69
C PRO A 193 3.04 -3.43 -5.92
N VAL A 194 2.33 -3.24 -7.04
CA VAL A 194 1.72 -1.95 -7.41
C VAL A 194 0.20 -2.03 -7.32
N ALA A 195 -0.37 -3.11 -7.86
CA ALA A 195 -1.79 -3.35 -7.77
C ALA A 195 -2.12 -4.83 -7.97
N ILE A 196 -3.23 -5.25 -7.38
CA ILE A 196 -3.92 -6.50 -7.70
C ILE A 196 -5.27 -6.12 -8.30
N VAL A 197 -5.56 -6.69 -9.45
CA VAL A 197 -6.88 -6.62 -10.09
C VAL A 197 -7.43 -8.04 -10.08
N GLY A 198 -8.49 -8.26 -9.33
CA GLY A 198 -9.08 -9.57 -9.14
C GLY A 198 -10.41 -9.71 -9.86
N ASN A 199 -10.69 -10.94 -10.33
CA ASN A 199 -12.00 -11.38 -10.80
C ASN A 199 -12.12 -12.90 -10.60
N LYS A 200 -11.93 -13.38 -9.37
CA LYS A 200 -11.87 -14.81 -9.03
C LYS A 200 -12.91 -15.15 -7.98
N ASN A 201 -13.67 -16.25 -8.23
CA ASN A 201 -14.56 -16.87 -7.22
C ASN A 201 -15.53 -15.87 -6.55
N GLY A 202 -16.13 -14.96 -7.33
CA GLY A 202 -17.02 -13.93 -6.79
C GLY A 202 -16.31 -12.78 -6.06
N GLN A 203 -14.98 -12.73 -6.15
CA GLN A 203 -14.17 -11.59 -5.71
C GLN A 203 -13.76 -10.78 -6.94
N SER A 204 -14.13 -9.52 -6.98
CA SER A 204 -13.74 -8.60 -8.05
C SER A 204 -13.29 -7.28 -7.48
N GLY A 205 -12.48 -6.54 -8.22
CA GLY A 205 -12.05 -5.20 -7.84
C GLY A 205 -10.56 -4.97 -7.95
N THR A 206 -10.10 -3.89 -7.35
CA THR A 206 -8.70 -3.48 -7.41
C THR A 206 -8.20 -3.08 -6.04
N VAL A 207 -7.06 -3.60 -5.65
CA VAL A 207 -6.26 -3.14 -4.50
C VAL A 207 -4.95 -2.57 -5.03
N THR A 208 -4.61 -1.37 -4.62
CA THR A 208 -3.36 -0.69 -4.98
C THR A 208 -2.43 -0.61 -3.77
N PHE A 209 -1.14 -0.66 -4.03
CA PHE A 209 -0.08 -0.57 -3.04
C PHE A 209 0.86 0.57 -3.41
N GLY A 210 1.20 1.39 -2.43
CA GLY A 210 2.07 2.53 -2.66
C GLY A 210 2.77 2.99 -1.39
N ASP A 211 3.38 4.15 -1.46
CA ASP A 211 4.06 4.81 -0.34
C ASP A 211 5.04 3.91 0.40
N TRP A 212 5.68 3.01 -0.35
CA TRP A 212 6.64 2.06 0.17
C TRP A 212 7.78 2.76 0.91
N ASN A 213 7.99 2.35 2.16
CA ASN A 213 9.04 2.85 3.07
C ASN A 213 8.93 4.34 3.45
N LYS A 214 7.84 5.02 3.15
CA LYS A 214 7.61 6.39 3.63
C LYS A 214 7.46 6.42 5.16
N PRO A 215 7.90 7.48 5.82
CA PRO A 215 7.67 7.65 7.26
C PRO A 215 6.17 7.61 7.59
N VAL A 216 5.81 6.91 8.66
CA VAL A 216 4.44 6.82 9.15
C VAL A 216 4.38 7.32 10.58
N SER A 217 3.55 8.33 10.83
CA SER A 217 3.23 8.79 12.18
C SER A 217 1.96 8.12 12.66
N LEU A 218 2.03 7.51 13.84
CA LEU A 218 0.92 6.90 14.54
C LEU A 218 0.72 7.63 15.87
N SER A 219 -0.50 8.03 16.18
CA SER A 219 -0.87 8.67 17.45
C SER A 219 -2.10 7.98 18.02
N ALA A 220 -2.05 7.72 19.32
CA ALA A 220 -3.18 7.14 20.04
C ALA A 220 -4.28 8.18 20.18
N PRO A 221 -5.55 7.82 19.95
CA PRO A 221 -6.68 8.66 20.35
C PRO A 221 -6.70 8.88 21.87
N SER A 222 -6.89 10.13 22.31
CA SER A 222 -6.76 10.53 23.73
C SER A 222 -7.87 10.02 24.64
N ASP A 223 -9.07 9.81 24.09
CA ASP A 223 -10.31 9.54 24.82
C ASP A 223 -10.90 8.15 24.54
N ALA A 224 -10.06 7.20 24.21
CA ALA A 224 -10.47 5.84 23.89
C ALA A 224 -10.93 5.07 25.14
N LEU A 225 -12.15 4.54 25.09
CA LEU A 225 -12.73 3.68 26.13
C LEU A 225 -12.13 2.27 26.03
N ASP A 226 -11.86 1.66 27.19
CA ASP A 226 -11.37 0.29 27.21
C ASP A 226 -12.50 -0.70 26.95
N ILE A 227 -12.32 -1.61 25.97
CA ILE A 227 -13.35 -2.58 25.58
C ILE A 227 -13.70 -3.55 26.72
N SER A 228 -12.79 -3.77 27.68
CA SER A 228 -13.03 -4.62 28.85
C SER A 228 -14.18 -4.12 29.72
N GLN A 229 -14.46 -2.81 29.68
CA GLN A 229 -15.58 -2.19 30.41
C GLN A 229 -16.95 -2.60 29.85
N PHE A 230 -16.98 -3.23 28.65
CA PHE A 230 -18.19 -3.66 27.96
C PHE A 230 -18.29 -5.18 27.81
N GLY A 231 -17.64 -5.95 28.71
CA GLY A 231 -17.69 -7.41 28.69
C GLY A 231 -16.88 -8.05 27.55
N GLY A 232 -15.71 -7.46 27.26
CA GLY A 232 -14.75 -7.94 26.26
C GLY A 232 -13.83 -9.03 26.77
#